data_b6d79be039acbfe60e029786b6da0948
#
_entry.id   b6d79be039acbfe60e029786b6da0948
#
_cell.length_a   1.000
_cell.length_b   1.000
_cell.length_c   1.000
_cell.angle_alpha   90.00
_cell.angle_beta   90.00
_cell.angle_gamma   90.00
#
_symmetry.space_group_name_H-M   'P 1'
#
loop_
_entity.id
_entity.type
_entity.pdbx_description
1 polymer ?
#
loop_
_entity_poly.entity_id
_entity_poly.type
_entity_poly.pdbx_seq_one_letter_code
_entity_poly.pdbx_strand_id
1 'polypeptide(L)'
;MIFSETYKCLDQNVFEYGNYKIVPLRYSDRIDIMNWRNDQMYHLRQSDVLTLENQENYFSSVVAKLFGAEQPSQLLFSYLKNEICIGYGGLVHINWEDKKAEVSFIMETQLEKDEFEIHWTNFLKLLKKVAFSELKFNKIFTYAYNLRPHLYPALEKNQFQLKDKLIDEIEIEGKMVDVLIHECINPILLLKTRNCTKEDKELIYNWSNDKLVRSQSFNSDEITEEGHEKWFTTKLENKNSLLLINEFESKPAGLVRFEMEESNSVIGILIDSEHRGKGLSSLMLIKSSSKYFELFEKPILAYIKESNVASIRAFEKAEFKFFKNTIINEIPTLVYKLDKK
;
A
#
# COMPACT_ATOMS: atom_id res chain seq x y z
N MET A 1 -0.91 24.75 25.40
CA MET A 1 -0.62 23.29 25.37
C MET A 1 0.24 23.02 24.15
N ILE A 2 1.39 22.35 24.30
CA ILE A 2 2.21 21.92 23.15
C ILE A 2 1.58 20.62 22.66
N PHE A 3 1.05 20.64 21.44
CA PHE A 3 0.52 19.46 20.77
C PHE A 3 1.66 18.71 20.12
N SER A 4 1.71 17.39 20.27
CA SER A 4 2.75 16.58 19.62
C SER A 4 2.55 16.54 18.11
N GLU A 5 3.63 16.50 17.37
CA GLU A 5 3.63 16.36 15.90
C GLU A 5 3.95 14.92 15.47
N THR A 6 4.02 13.98 16.43
CA THR A 6 4.37 12.58 16.16
C THR A 6 3.54 11.61 17.00
N TYR A 7 3.10 10.53 16.39
CA TYR A 7 2.56 9.36 17.08
C TYR A 7 3.70 8.41 17.47
N LYS A 8 3.75 8.00 18.73
CA LYS A 8 4.79 7.10 19.25
C LYS A 8 4.81 5.74 18.54
N CYS A 9 3.67 5.26 18.08
CA CYS A 9 3.51 3.97 17.41
C CYS A 9 3.87 3.98 15.91
N LEU A 10 4.33 5.10 15.35
CA LEU A 10 4.72 5.23 13.95
C LEU A 10 6.19 5.62 13.82
N ASP A 11 6.93 4.89 12.99
CA ASP A 11 8.31 5.26 12.64
C ASP A 11 8.32 6.49 11.71
N GLN A 12 7.36 6.54 10.76
CA GLN A 12 7.14 7.68 9.88
C GLN A 12 5.80 8.35 10.22
N ASN A 13 5.81 9.67 10.44
CA ASN A 13 4.63 10.44 10.82
C ASN A 13 4.08 11.35 9.72
N VAL A 14 4.80 11.54 8.61
CA VAL A 14 4.38 12.33 7.46
C VAL A 14 4.34 11.44 6.22
N PHE A 15 3.20 11.40 5.54
CA PHE A 15 3.02 10.59 4.33
C PHE A 15 2.60 11.51 3.18
N GLU A 16 3.27 11.38 2.03
CA GLU A 16 3.10 12.27 0.89
C GLU A 16 2.73 11.53 -0.39
N TYR A 17 1.94 12.20 -1.24
CA TYR A 17 1.57 11.76 -2.58
C TYR A 17 1.30 12.99 -3.47
N GLY A 18 2.21 13.31 -4.40
CA GLY A 18 2.13 14.54 -5.19
C GLY A 18 2.19 15.77 -4.29
N ASN A 19 1.22 16.65 -4.43
CA ASN A 19 1.06 17.85 -3.59
C ASN A 19 0.14 17.63 -2.38
N TYR A 20 -0.23 16.39 -2.09
CA TYR A 20 -1.03 16.01 -0.94
C TYR A 20 -0.17 15.33 0.12
N LYS A 21 -0.50 15.58 1.38
CA LYS A 21 0.10 14.85 2.50
C LYS A 21 -0.87 14.71 3.67
N ILE A 22 -0.60 13.71 4.51
CA ILE A 22 -1.19 13.61 5.84
C ILE A 22 -0.10 13.76 6.88
N VAL A 23 -0.39 14.54 7.90
CA VAL A 23 0.45 14.74 9.07
C VAL A 23 -0.37 14.45 10.32
N PRO A 24 0.23 14.12 11.47
CA PRO A 24 -0.51 13.96 12.71
C PRO A 24 -1.45 15.14 12.94
N LEU A 25 -2.65 14.88 13.48
CA LEU A 25 -3.71 15.88 13.58
C LEU A 25 -3.22 17.14 14.27
N ARG A 26 -3.26 18.28 13.56
CA ARG A 26 -2.76 19.56 14.07
C ARG A 26 -3.82 20.26 14.93
N TYR A 27 -3.39 20.81 16.04
CA TYR A 27 -4.28 21.60 16.90
C TYR A 27 -4.80 22.86 16.20
N SER A 28 -4.02 23.46 15.30
CA SER A 28 -4.42 24.62 14.49
C SER A 28 -5.69 24.39 13.67
N ASP A 29 -5.91 23.17 13.23
CA ASP A 29 -6.98 22.84 12.27
C ASP A 29 -8.34 22.55 12.95
N ARG A 30 -8.39 22.56 14.30
CA ARG A 30 -9.56 22.12 15.07
C ARG A 30 -10.85 22.88 14.78
N ILE A 31 -10.73 24.18 14.46
CA ILE A 31 -11.90 25.02 14.19
C ILE A 31 -12.49 24.71 12.82
N ASP A 32 -11.66 24.59 11.81
CA ASP A 32 -12.09 24.20 10.46
C ASP A 32 -12.74 22.81 10.49
N ILE A 33 -12.13 21.87 11.20
CA ILE A 33 -12.66 20.52 11.41
C ILE A 33 -14.04 20.57 12.10
N MET A 34 -14.22 21.40 13.13
CA MET A 34 -15.51 21.57 13.80
C MET A 34 -16.57 22.08 12.81
N ASN A 35 -16.22 23.08 12.02
CA ASN A 35 -17.13 23.65 11.03
C ASN A 35 -17.54 22.63 9.98
N TRP A 36 -16.56 21.91 9.38
CA TRP A 36 -16.84 20.86 8.39
C TRP A 36 -17.69 19.74 8.97
N ARG A 37 -17.46 19.35 10.21
CA ARG A 37 -18.29 18.35 10.88
C ARG A 37 -19.71 18.81 11.08
N ASN A 38 -19.90 20.04 11.48
CA ASN A 38 -21.24 20.63 11.69
C ASN A 38 -22.00 20.78 10.36
N ASP A 39 -21.32 21.15 9.28
CA ASP A 39 -21.92 21.25 7.95
C ASP A 39 -22.33 19.89 7.37
N GLN A 40 -21.65 18.81 7.78
CA GLN A 40 -21.79 17.48 7.19
C GLN A 40 -22.43 16.46 8.15
N MET A 41 -23.14 16.92 9.20
CA MET A 41 -23.76 16.05 10.22
C MET A 41 -24.64 14.95 9.62
N TYR A 42 -25.29 15.21 8.49
CA TYR A 42 -26.26 14.33 7.86
C TYR A 42 -25.73 12.89 7.57
N HIS A 43 -24.43 12.72 7.47
CA HIS A 43 -23.82 11.40 7.22
C HIS A 43 -22.86 10.94 8.32
N LEU A 44 -22.73 11.71 9.40
CA LEU A 44 -21.80 11.41 10.50
C LEU A 44 -22.53 10.76 11.67
N ARG A 45 -21.78 10.03 12.48
CA ARG A 45 -22.24 9.57 13.80
C ARG A 45 -22.12 10.71 14.83
N GLN A 46 -22.71 11.84 14.48
CA GLN A 46 -22.74 13.04 15.30
C GLN A 46 -24.18 13.49 15.47
N SER A 47 -24.68 13.48 16.72
CA SER A 47 -26.05 13.83 17.07
C SER A 47 -26.27 15.32 17.22
N ASP A 48 -25.23 16.04 17.67
CA ASP A 48 -25.36 17.43 18.07
C ASP A 48 -24.32 18.31 17.39
N VAL A 49 -24.66 19.60 17.23
CA VAL A 49 -23.72 20.61 16.75
C VAL A 49 -22.58 20.78 17.74
N LEU A 50 -21.35 20.66 17.26
CA LEU A 50 -20.16 20.89 18.06
C LEU A 50 -19.96 22.35 18.36
N THR A 51 -19.72 22.66 19.63
CA THR A 51 -19.32 23.99 20.09
C THR A 51 -17.81 24.11 20.19
N LEU A 52 -17.29 25.33 20.29
CA LEU A 52 -15.85 25.55 20.54
C LEU A 52 -15.37 24.82 21.81
N GLU A 53 -16.18 24.86 22.86
CA GLU A 53 -15.85 24.17 24.11
C GLU A 53 -15.78 22.66 23.94
N ASN A 54 -16.74 22.05 23.24
CA ASN A 54 -16.71 20.62 22.93
C ASN A 54 -15.44 20.25 22.14
N GLN A 55 -15.09 21.06 21.15
CA GLN A 55 -13.93 20.82 20.30
C GLN A 55 -12.62 20.97 21.09
N GLU A 56 -12.47 22.00 21.92
CA GLU A 56 -11.31 22.18 22.79
C GLU A 56 -11.15 21.02 23.78
N ASN A 57 -12.25 20.61 24.39
CA ASN A 57 -12.27 19.48 25.33
C ASN A 57 -11.89 18.18 24.63
N TYR A 58 -12.37 17.91 23.42
CA TYR A 58 -12.01 16.74 22.64
C TYR A 58 -10.51 16.72 22.30
N PHE A 59 -9.97 17.84 21.81
CA PHE A 59 -8.56 17.93 21.47
C PHE A 59 -7.65 17.78 22.69
N SER A 60 -8.00 18.42 23.81
CA SER A 60 -7.16 18.38 25.03
C SER A 60 -7.27 17.06 25.80
N SER A 61 -8.44 16.45 25.87
CA SER A 61 -8.69 15.27 26.71
C SER A 61 -8.55 13.94 25.97
N VAL A 62 -8.83 13.90 24.66
CA VAL A 62 -8.80 12.70 23.83
C VAL A 62 -7.60 12.74 22.89
N VAL A 63 -7.58 13.69 21.93
CA VAL A 63 -6.57 13.70 20.86
C VAL A 63 -5.16 13.81 21.40
N ALA A 64 -4.92 14.67 22.40
CA ALA A 64 -3.60 14.86 22.99
C ALA A 64 -3.01 13.54 23.58
N LYS A 65 -3.84 12.64 24.07
CA LYS A 65 -3.39 11.36 24.64
C LYS A 65 -3.03 10.31 23.58
N LEU A 66 -3.55 10.43 22.37
CA LEU A 66 -3.32 9.48 21.30
C LEU A 66 -1.84 9.47 20.86
N PHE A 67 -1.18 10.61 20.90
CA PHE A 67 0.20 10.77 20.43
C PHE A 67 1.22 9.93 21.21
N GLY A 68 1.06 9.86 22.54
CA GLY A 68 1.97 9.13 23.42
C GLY A 68 1.66 7.65 23.60
N ALA A 69 0.52 7.18 23.10
CA ALA A 69 0.09 5.80 23.28
C ALA A 69 0.86 4.84 22.37
N GLU A 70 1.25 3.66 22.88
CA GLU A 70 1.82 2.57 22.08
C GLU A 70 0.76 1.93 21.16
N GLN A 71 -0.46 1.85 21.64
CA GLN A 71 -1.61 1.30 20.92
C GLN A 71 -2.80 2.24 21.05
N PRO A 72 -2.79 3.41 20.36
CA PRO A 72 -3.90 4.35 20.43
C PRO A 72 -5.17 3.74 19.85
N SER A 73 -6.32 4.13 20.39
CA SER A 73 -7.63 3.71 19.87
C SER A 73 -7.95 4.29 18.49
N GLN A 74 -7.27 5.37 18.11
CA GLN A 74 -7.38 6.02 16.82
C GLN A 74 -6.09 6.75 16.44
N LEU A 75 -5.83 6.86 15.14
CA LEU A 75 -4.75 7.63 14.54
C LEU A 75 -5.37 8.64 13.57
N LEU A 76 -5.37 9.90 13.97
CA LEU A 76 -6.01 10.98 13.23
C LEU A 76 -4.95 11.87 12.56
N PHE A 77 -5.23 12.31 11.36
CA PHE A 77 -4.33 13.13 10.55
C PHE A 77 -5.04 14.34 9.99
N SER A 78 -4.34 15.47 9.91
CA SER A 78 -4.71 16.58 9.04
C SER A 78 -4.34 16.21 7.60
N TYR A 79 -5.27 16.38 6.67
CA TYR A 79 -5.06 16.16 5.24
C TYR A 79 -4.80 17.50 4.56
N LEU A 80 -3.62 17.62 3.95
CA LEU A 80 -3.11 18.88 3.42
C LEU A 80 -2.93 18.82 1.91
N LYS A 81 -3.23 19.95 1.24
CA LYS A 81 -2.88 20.23 -0.16
C LYS A 81 -2.04 21.50 -0.18
N ASN A 82 -0.79 21.43 -0.64
CA ASN A 82 0.15 22.57 -0.62
C ASN A 82 0.24 23.24 0.76
N GLU A 83 0.42 22.47 1.84
CA GLU A 83 0.50 22.88 3.25
C GLU A 83 -0.81 23.38 3.90
N ILE A 84 -1.87 23.58 3.13
CA ILE A 84 -3.18 24.05 3.63
C ILE A 84 -4.01 22.82 4.03
N CYS A 85 -4.61 22.85 5.21
CA CYS A 85 -5.57 21.83 5.66
C CYS A 85 -6.84 21.92 4.85
N ILE A 86 -7.21 20.82 4.23
CA ILE A 86 -8.42 20.67 3.41
C ILE A 86 -9.30 19.50 3.85
N GLY A 87 -8.95 18.88 4.96
CA GLY A 87 -9.69 17.77 5.53
C GLY A 87 -8.95 17.11 6.68
N TYR A 88 -9.59 16.17 7.33
CA TYR A 88 -8.99 15.35 8.36
C TYR A 88 -9.62 13.95 8.38
N GLY A 89 -8.92 13.02 8.95
CA GLY A 89 -9.42 11.66 9.12
C GLY A 89 -8.31 10.74 9.55
N GLY A 90 -8.53 9.44 9.43
CA GLY A 90 -7.53 8.47 9.83
C GLY A 90 -8.09 7.09 10.05
N LEU A 91 -7.43 6.37 10.94
CA LEU A 91 -7.82 5.06 11.41
C LEU A 91 -8.51 5.21 12.77
N VAL A 92 -9.74 4.76 12.88
CA VAL A 92 -10.52 4.78 14.11
C VAL A 92 -10.96 3.36 14.47
N HIS A 93 -11.47 3.16 15.69
CA HIS A 93 -11.88 1.82 16.17
C HIS A 93 -10.79 0.75 15.92
N ILE A 94 -9.54 1.12 16.21
CA ILE A 94 -8.39 0.27 15.96
C ILE A 94 -8.45 -0.97 16.83
N ASN A 95 -8.44 -2.13 16.21
CA ASN A 95 -8.22 -3.40 16.85
C ASN A 95 -6.79 -3.89 16.55
N TRP A 96 -5.90 -3.74 17.52
CA TRP A 96 -4.49 -4.06 17.39
C TRP A 96 -4.22 -5.58 17.33
N GLU A 97 -5.05 -6.39 17.98
CA GLU A 97 -4.94 -7.85 17.96
C GLU A 97 -5.29 -8.40 16.57
N ASP A 98 -6.44 -8.01 16.02
CA ASP A 98 -6.89 -8.40 14.69
C ASP A 98 -6.15 -7.64 13.56
N LYS A 99 -5.40 -6.60 13.90
CA LYS A 99 -4.72 -5.69 12.96
C LYS A 99 -5.68 -5.13 11.91
N LYS A 100 -6.75 -4.52 12.37
CA LYS A 100 -7.78 -3.88 11.54
C LYS A 100 -8.22 -2.54 12.12
N ALA A 101 -8.72 -1.66 11.26
CA ALA A 101 -9.26 -0.37 11.68
C ALA A 101 -10.33 0.13 10.72
N GLU A 102 -11.23 0.96 11.22
CA GLU A 102 -12.19 1.72 10.42
C GLU A 102 -11.53 2.97 9.85
N VAL A 103 -11.85 3.30 8.60
CA VAL A 103 -11.43 4.53 7.95
C VAL A 103 -12.45 5.64 8.25
N SER A 104 -11.98 6.75 8.78
CA SER A 104 -12.76 7.99 8.93
C SER A 104 -12.14 9.08 8.07
N PHE A 105 -12.95 9.82 7.31
CA PHE A 105 -12.49 10.95 6.52
C PHE A 105 -13.58 11.97 6.28
N ILE A 106 -13.25 13.22 6.53
CA ILE A 106 -14.04 14.41 6.23
C ILE A 106 -13.13 15.42 5.55
N MET A 107 -13.64 16.07 4.53
CA MET A 107 -12.95 17.17 3.84
C MET A 107 -13.74 18.46 3.96
N GLU A 108 -13.14 19.58 3.58
CA GLU A 108 -13.79 20.87 3.43
C GLU A 108 -15.10 20.72 2.66
N THR A 109 -16.17 21.37 3.15
CA THR A 109 -17.55 21.17 2.67
C THR A 109 -17.70 21.47 1.17
N GLN A 110 -16.96 22.44 0.63
CA GLN A 110 -17.00 22.74 -0.81
C GLN A 110 -16.31 21.65 -1.63
N LEU A 111 -15.18 21.11 -1.16
CA LEU A 111 -14.47 20.01 -1.82
C LEU A 111 -15.27 18.71 -1.79
N GLU A 112 -16.05 18.48 -0.75
CA GLU A 112 -17.01 17.37 -0.65
C GLU A 112 -17.99 17.37 -1.84
N LYS A 113 -18.41 18.54 -2.30
CA LYS A 113 -19.35 18.70 -3.41
C LYS A 113 -18.67 18.60 -4.78
N ASP A 114 -17.49 19.20 -4.94
CA ASP A 114 -16.90 19.47 -6.26
C ASP A 114 -15.78 18.48 -6.62
N GLU A 115 -14.98 18.03 -5.63
CA GLU A 115 -13.75 17.26 -5.86
C GLU A 115 -13.72 15.93 -5.06
N PHE A 116 -14.87 15.38 -4.68
CA PHE A 116 -15.04 14.24 -3.79
C PHE A 116 -14.12 13.05 -4.11
N GLU A 117 -14.21 12.53 -5.32
CA GLU A 117 -13.48 11.31 -5.72
C GLU A 117 -11.96 11.53 -5.69
N ILE A 118 -11.50 12.71 -6.10
CA ILE A 118 -10.08 13.08 -6.11
C ILE A 118 -9.52 13.04 -4.69
N HIS A 119 -10.22 13.66 -3.73
CA HIS A 119 -9.75 13.76 -2.35
C HIS A 119 -9.86 12.42 -1.62
N TRP A 120 -10.94 11.67 -1.78
CA TRP A 120 -11.05 10.32 -1.25
C TRP A 120 -9.92 9.42 -1.79
N THR A 121 -9.66 9.46 -3.09
CA THR A 121 -8.58 8.67 -3.71
C THR A 121 -7.21 9.01 -3.15
N ASN A 122 -6.88 10.31 -3.03
CA ASN A 122 -5.57 10.73 -2.51
C ASN A 122 -5.43 10.41 -1.01
N PHE A 123 -6.48 10.66 -0.23
CA PHE A 123 -6.47 10.34 1.20
C PHE A 123 -6.32 8.83 1.45
N LEU A 124 -7.09 7.98 0.76
CA LEU A 124 -6.98 6.53 0.88
C LEU A 124 -5.61 6.00 0.46
N LYS A 125 -4.97 6.57 -0.57
CA LYS A 125 -3.60 6.20 -0.94
C LYS A 125 -2.60 6.49 0.18
N LEU A 126 -2.75 7.64 0.84
CA LEU A 126 -1.90 8.03 1.97
C LEU A 126 -2.18 7.16 3.19
N LEU A 127 -3.45 6.95 3.53
CA LEU A 127 -3.85 6.17 4.70
C LEU A 127 -3.47 4.69 4.58
N LYS A 128 -3.51 4.11 3.36
CA LYS A 128 -3.01 2.75 3.12
C LYS A 128 -1.50 2.61 3.38
N LYS A 129 -0.70 3.66 3.21
CA LYS A 129 0.72 3.62 3.62
C LYS A 129 0.83 3.49 5.14
N VAL A 130 0.04 4.27 5.90
CA VAL A 130 -0.01 4.14 7.37
C VAL A 130 -0.44 2.74 7.77
N ALA A 131 -1.60 2.28 7.29
CA ALA A 131 -2.18 1.02 7.71
C ALA A 131 -1.36 -0.20 7.31
N PHE A 132 -0.90 -0.27 6.05
CA PHE A 132 -0.30 -1.47 5.49
C PHE A 132 1.23 -1.46 5.50
N SER A 133 1.86 -0.28 5.30
CA SER A 133 3.33 -0.20 5.27
C SER A 133 3.92 0.04 6.65
N GLU A 134 3.36 0.92 7.48
CA GLU A 134 3.83 1.18 8.83
C GLU A 134 3.29 0.15 9.83
N LEU A 135 1.98 0.12 10.02
CA LEU A 135 1.33 -0.69 11.07
C LEU A 135 1.21 -2.17 10.73
N LYS A 136 1.45 -2.57 9.46
CA LYS A 136 1.29 -3.96 8.98
C LYS A 136 -0.09 -4.54 9.29
N PHE A 137 -1.14 -3.70 9.20
CA PHE A 137 -2.51 -4.15 9.41
C PHE A 137 -2.96 -5.13 8.33
N ASN A 138 -3.87 -6.01 8.69
CA ASN A 138 -4.44 -7.01 7.79
C ASN A 138 -5.47 -6.39 6.84
N LYS A 139 -6.27 -5.46 7.36
CA LYS A 139 -7.29 -4.76 6.58
C LYS A 139 -7.71 -3.43 7.21
N ILE A 140 -8.27 -2.59 6.37
CA ILE A 140 -9.03 -1.41 6.78
C ILE A 140 -10.42 -1.48 6.16
N PHE A 141 -11.42 -0.87 6.82
CA PHE A 141 -12.80 -0.93 6.36
C PHE A 141 -13.52 0.40 6.57
N THR A 142 -14.62 0.61 5.86
CA THR A 142 -15.54 1.73 6.09
C THR A 142 -16.85 1.18 6.63
N TYR A 143 -17.47 1.93 7.53
CA TYR A 143 -18.84 1.71 7.99
C TYR A 143 -19.64 2.95 7.63
N ALA A 144 -20.36 2.93 6.52
CA ALA A 144 -20.97 4.10 5.92
C ALA A 144 -22.49 3.97 5.84
N TYR A 145 -23.21 4.98 6.35
CA TYR A 145 -24.65 5.12 6.13
C TYR A 145 -24.91 5.27 4.64
N ASN A 146 -25.91 4.56 4.11
CA ASN A 146 -26.25 4.56 2.68
C ASN A 146 -26.91 5.90 2.26
N LEU A 147 -26.22 7.01 2.52
CA LEU A 147 -26.66 8.37 2.23
C LEU A 147 -25.81 9.05 1.15
N ARG A 148 -24.63 8.50 0.84
CA ARG A 148 -23.68 9.05 -0.13
C ARG A 148 -23.32 8.02 -1.19
N PRO A 149 -24.18 7.78 -2.19
CA PRO A 149 -23.94 6.74 -3.21
C PRO A 149 -22.67 6.98 -4.03
N HIS A 150 -22.21 8.23 -4.17
CA HIS A 150 -20.94 8.58 -4.83
C HIS A 150 -19.68 8.14 -4.05
N LEU A 151 -19.81 7.76 -2.78
CA LEU A 151 -18.71 7.20 -1.99
C LEU A 151 -18.28 5.82 -2.51
N TYR A 152 -19.21 4.98 -2.92
CA TYR A 152 -18.94 3.59 -3.26
C TYR A 152 -18.02 3.43 -4.48
N PRO A 153 -18.26 4.11 -5.62
CA PRO A 153 -17.32 4.08 -6.74
C PRO A 153 -15.91 4.56 -6.36
N ALA A 154 -15.79 5.57 -5.48
CA ALA A 154 -14.50 6.03 -5.00
C ALA A 154 -13.78 4.97 -4.13
N LEU A 155 -14.52 4.22 -3.31
CA LEU A 155 -13.99 3.12 -2.52
C LEU A 155 -13.54 1.96 -3.43
N GLU A 156 -14.39 1.51 -4.36
CA GLU A 156 -14.09 0.41 -5.28
C GLU A 156 -12.88 0.69 -6.15
N LYS A 157 -12.77 1.90 -6.71
CA LYS A 157 -11.59 2.36 -7.46
C LYS A 157 -10.31 2.30 -6.63
N ASN A 158 -10.43 2.41 -5.31
CA ASN A 158 -9.34 2.29 -4.36
C ASN A 158 -9.24 0.89 -3.72
N GLN A 159 -9.76 -0.15 -4.38
CA GLN A 159 -9.64 -1.57 -3.98
C GLN A 159 -10.39 -1.93 -2.68
N PHE A 160 -11.36 -1.12 -2.28
CA PHE A 160 -12.32 -1.53 -1.28
C PHE A 160 -13.43 -2.33 -1.95
N GLN A 161 -13.84 -3.43 -1.37
CA GLN A 161 -14.91 -4.30 -1.87
C GLN A 161 -16.06 -4.29 -0.87
N LEU A 162 -17.30 -4.27 -1.36
CA LEU A 162 -18.48 -4.42 -0.51
C LEU A 162 -18.40 -5.78 0.19
N LYS A 163 -18.36 -5.76 1.51
CA LYS A 163 -18.27 -6.94 2.35
C LYS A 163 -19.60 -7.32 2.94
N ASP A 164 -20.36 -6.31 3.39
CA ASP A 164 -21.63 -6.53 4.06
C ASP A 164 -22.57 -5.34 3.85
N LYS A 165 -23.87 -5.62 3.93
CA LYS A 165 -24.94 -4.63 3.93
C LYS A 165 -25.89 -4.93 5.08
N LEU A 166 -25.88 -4.07 6.09
CA LEU A 166 -26.78 -4.13 7.22
C LEU A 166 -28.06 -3.35 6.84
N ILE A 167 -29.14 -4.09 6.70
CA ILE A 167 -30.44 -3.51 6.27
C ILE A 167 -31.13 -2.90 7.49
N ASP A 168 -31.70 -1.70 7.33
CA ASP A 168 -32.45 -0.98 8.36
C ASP A 168 -31.66 -0.88 9.69
N GLU A 169 -30.37 -0.60 9.61
CA GLU A 169 -29.46 -0.66 10.77
C GLU A 169 -29.60 0.54 11.69
N ILE A 170 -29.92 1.71 11.17
CA ILE A 170 -29.99 2.95 11.94
C ILE A 170 -31.18 3.81 11.52
N GLU A 171 -31.81 4.48 12.49
CA GLU A 171 -32.83 5.49 12.22
C GLU A 171 -32.23 6.88 12.13
N ILE A 172 -32.48 7.57 11.00
CA ILE A 172 -32.06 8.96 10.77
C ILE A 172 -33.31 9.73 10.31
N GLU A 173 -33.68 10.78 11.06
CA GLU A 173 -34.85 11.62 10.77
C GLU A 173 -36.15 10.81 10.54
N GLY A 174 -36.35 9.75 11.33
CA GLY A 174 -37.53 8.90 11.28
C GLY A 174 -37.52 7.90 10.10
N LYS A 175 -36.40 7.72 9.40
CA LYS A 175 -36.23 6.74 8.32
C LYS A 175 -35.14 5.74 8.68
N MET A 176 -35.43 4.47 8.44
CA MET A 176 -34.44 3.43 8.56
C MET A 176 -33.46 3.51 7.39
N VAL A 177 -32.18 3.43 7.69
CA VAL A 177 -31.07 3.57 6.73
C VAL A 177 -30.16 2.37 6.83
N ASP A 178 -29.83 1.81 5.67
CA ASP A 178 -28.85 0.73 5.55
C ASP A 178 -27.43 1.25 5.88
N VAL A 179 -26.59 0.32 6.33
CA VAL A 179 -25.15 0.56 6.45
C VAL A 179 -24.41 -0.35 5.50
N LEU A 180 -23.48 0.23 4.73
CA LEU A 180 -22.60 -0.52 3.84
C LEU A 180 -21.20 -0.59 4.43
N ILE A 181 -20.68 -1.82 4.51
CA ILE A 181 -19.32 -2.10 4.97
C ILE A 181 -18.49 -2.49 3.75
N HIS A 182 -17.50 -1.64 3.43
CA HIS A 182 -16.50 -1.97 2.42
C HIS A 182 -15.16 -2.23 3.12
N GLU A 183 -14.43 -3.25 2.67
CA GLU A 183 -13.11 -3.56 3.21
C GLU A 183 -12.02 -3.58 2.14
N CYS A 184 -10.82 -3.13 2.51
CA CYS A 184 -9.61 -3.25 1.73
C CYS A 184 -8.61 -4.13 2.50
N ILE A 185 -8.30 -5.27 1.93
CA ILE A 185 -7.34 -6.22 2.50
C ILE A 185 -5.92 -5.78 2.13
N ASN A 186 -4.97 -5.92 3.03
CA ASN A 186 -3.56 -5.67 2.74
C ASN A 186 -3.11 -6.57 1.58
N PRO A 187 -2.69 -6.00 0.46
CA PRO A 187 -2.37 -6.79 -0.74
C PRO A 187 -1.29 -7.86 -0.52
N ILE A 188 -0.42 -7.70 0.47
CA ILE A 188 0.59 -8.71 0.79
C ILE A 188 -0.02 -10.02 1.27
N LEU A 189 -1.21 -10.00 1.86
CA LEU A 189 -1.92 -11.20 2.31
C LEU A 189 -2.55 -11.96 1.14
N LEU A 190 -2.88 -11.26 0.05
CA LEU A 190 -3.42 -11.83 -1.18
C LEU A 190 -2.34 -12.41 -2.09
N LEU A 191 -1.08 -12.09 -1.79
CA LEU A 191 0.07 -12.60 -2.53
C LEU A 191 0.55 -13.92 -1.92
N LYS A 192 0.63 -14.98 -2.71
CA LYS A 192 1.24 -16.26 -2.35
C LYS A 192 2.50 -16.47 -3.16
N THR A 193 3.49 -17.13 -2.57
CA THR A 193 4.76 -17.45 -3.24
C THR A 193 5.00 -18.93 -3.15
N ARG A 194 5.11 -19.61 -4.28
CA ARG A 194 5.45 -21.05 -4.39
C ARG A 194 6.70 -21.29 -5.23
N ASN A 195 7.29 -22.44 -5.08
CA ASN A 195 8.35 -22.86 -5.97
C ASN A 195 7.80 -23.04 -7.40
N CYS A 196 8.63 -22.72 -8.38
CA CYS A 196 8.35 -23.00 -9.77
C CYS A 196 8.36 -24.52 -10.02
N THR A 197 7.48 -24.98 -10.91
CA THR A 197 7.38 -26.37 -11.33
C THR A 197 7.52 -26.48 -12.85
N LYS A 198 7.58 -27.70 -13.39
CA LYS A 198 7.72 -27.93 -14.84
C LYS A 198 6.54 -27.37 -15.65
N GLU A 199 5.37 -27.33 -15.03
CA GLU A 199 4.13 -26.81 -15.61
C GLU A 199 4.16 -25.31 -15.86
N ASP A 200 5.07 -24.58 -15.19
CA ASP A 200 5.21 -23.12 -15.35
C ASP A 200 6.05 -22.72 -16.59
N LYS A 201 6.59 -23.68 -17.35
CA LYS A 201 7.52 -23.43 -18.46
C LYS A 201 6.94 -22.46 -19.50
N GLU A 202 5.75 -22.75 -20.01
CA GLU A 202 5.10 -21.94 -21.05
C GLU A 202 4.73 -20.55 -20.52
N LEU A 203 4.24 -20.48 -19.30
CA LEU A 203 3.89 -19.22 -18.63
C LEU A 203 5.13 -18.30 -18.53
N ILE A 204 6.26 -18.82 -18.07
CA ILE A 204 7.50 -18.06 -17.93
C ILE A 204 8.06 -17.68 -19.32
N TYR A 205 7.94 -18.54 -20.32
CA TYR A 205 8.32 -18.22 -21.70
C TYR A 205 7.57 -17.00 -22.22
N ASN A 206 6.24 -16.99 -22.09
CA ASN A 206 5.39 -15.88 -22.49
C ASN A 206 5.74 -14.57 -21.76
N TRP A 207 5.91 -14.63 -20.44
CA TRP A 207 6.33 -13.48 -19.66
C TRP A 207 7.72 -12.97 -20.04
N SER A 208 8.65 -13.87 -20.31
CA SER A 208 10.03 -13.52 -20.68
C SER A 208 10.12 -12.83 -22.03
N ASN A 209 9.22 -13.16 -22.97
CA ASN A 209 9.15 -12.57 -24.30
C ASN A 209 8.18 -11.36 -24.40
N ASP A 210 7.56 -10.95 -23.30
CA ASP A 210 6.81 -9.70 -23.28
C ASP A 210 7.72 -8.53 -23.71
N LYS A 211 7.24 -7.68 -24.61
CA LYS A 211 8.01 -6.57 -25.20
C LYS A 211 8.63 -5.63 -24.17
N LEU A 212 7.89 -5.32 -23.10
CA LEU A 212 8.40 -4.45 -22.06
C LEU A 212 9.48 -5.17 -21.23
N VAL A 213 9.30 -6.45 -20.94
CA VAL A 213 10.30 -7.26 -20.24
C VAL A 213 11.59 -7.35 -21.06
N ARG A 214 11.49 -7.60 -22.37
CA ARG A 214 12.66 -7.65 -23.25
C ARG A 214 13.38 -6.31 -23.29
N SER A 215 12.69 -5.21 -23.44
CA SER A 215 13.29 -3.86 -23.46
C SER A 215 14.04 -3.52 -22.16
N GLN A 216 13.61 -4.05 -21.04
CA GLN A 216 14.24 -3.84 -19.73
C GLN A 216 15.34 -4.87 -19.41
N SER A 217 15.47 -5.93 -20.19
CA SER A 217 16.52 -6.93 -20.02
C SER A 217 17.86 -6.44 -20.60
N PHE A 218 19.00 -6.90 -20.05
CA PHE A 218 20.34 -6.57 -20.58
C PHE A 218 20.61 -7.18 -21.96
N ASN A 219 19.97 -8.30 -22.29
CA ASN A 219 19.81 -8.77 -23.67
C ASN A 219 18.33 -8.58 -24.05
N SER A 220 18.05 -7.80 -25.08
CA SER A 220 16.70 -7.46 -25.55
C SER A 220 16.20 -8.38 -26.67
N ASP A 221 17.02 -9.31 -27.16
CA ASP A 221 16.64 -10.23 -28.22
C ASP A 221 15.50 -11.13 -27.80
N GLU A 222 14.66 -11.53 -28.74
CA GLU A 222 13.61 -12.51 -28.50
C GLU A 222 14.23 -13.86 -28.10
N ILE A 223 13.65 -14.49 -27.10
CA ILE A 223 14.08 -15.79 -26.61
C ILE A 223 13.39 -16.86 -27.44
N THR A 224 14.16 -17.71 -28.11
CA THR A 224 13.61 -18.85 -28.84
C THR A 224 13.04 -19.90 -27.87
N GLU A 225 12.05 -20.66 -28.31
CA GLU A 225 11.45 -21.72 -27.49
C GLU A 225 12.50 -22.75 -27.03
N GLU A 226 13.38 -23.20 -27.93
CA GLU A 226 14.47 -24.13 -27.61
C GLU A 226 15.45 -23.54 -26.58
N GLY A 227 15.82 -22.25 -26.77
CA GLY A 227 16.69 -21.53 -25.82
C GLY A 227 16.06 -21.40 -24.43
N HIS A 228 14.77 -21.11 -24.39
CA HIS A 228 14.01 -21.03 -23.13
C HIS A 228 13.91 -22.41 -22.45
N GLU A 229 13.58 -23.46 -23.19
CA GLU A 229 13.45 -24.81 -22.63
C GLU A 229 14.76 -25.28 -21.99
N LYS A 230 15.88 -25.10 -22.69
CA LYS A 230 17.23 -25.43 -22.17
C LYS A 230 17.53 -24.63 -20.90
N TRP A 231 17.30 -23.31 -20.92
CA TRP A 231 17.53 -22.45 -19.77
C TRP A 231 16.64 -22.86 -18.60
N PHE A 232 15.33 -23.06 -18.85
CA PHE A 232 14.35 -23.39 -17.82
C PHE A 232 14.68 -24.70 -17.12
N THR A 233 14.92 -25.76 -17.88
CA THR A 233 15.27 -27.07 -17.33
C THR A 233 16.55 -26.99 -16.51
N THR A 234 17.59 -26.32 -17.05
CA THR A 234 18.85 -26.13 -16.33
C THR A 234 18.65 -25.40 -15.01
N LYS A 235 17.85 -24.32 -15.02
CA LYS A 235 17.62 -23.52 -13.80
C LYS A 235 16.75 -24.24 -12.78
N LEU A 236 15.77 -25.03 -13.23
CA LEU A 236 14.89 -25.78 -12.34
C LEU A 236 15.64 -26.91 -11.60
N GLU A 237 16.60 -27.52 -12.24
CA GLU A 237 17.40 -28.60 -11.67
C GLU A 237 18.65 -28.14 -10.89
N ASN A 238 19.03 -26.86 -11.05
CA ASN A 238 20.24 -26.30 -10.44
C ASN A 238 19.98 -25.91 -8.98
N LYS A 239 20.69 -26.53 -8.05
CA LYS A 239 20.63 -26.19 -6.61
C LYS A 239 21.08 -24.78 -6.27
N ASN A 240 21.82 -24.11 -7.18
CA ASN A 240 22.21 -22.71 -7.04
C ASN A 240 21.21 -21.75 -7.71
N SER A 241 20.01 -22.22 -8.05
CA SER A 241 18.92 -21.39 -8.57
C SER A 241 17.66 -21.60 -7.72
N LEU A 242 16.95 -20.52 -7.43
CA LEU A 242 15.64 -20.57 -6.81
C LEU A 242 14.68 -19.77 -7.67
N LEU A 243 13.66 -20.43 -8.22
CA LEU A 243 12.62 -19.83 -9.02
C LEU A 243 11.31 -19.85 -8.25
N LEU A 244 10.70 -18.68 -8.05
CA LEU A 244 9.49 -18.49 -7.26
C LEU A 244 8.38 -17.86 -8.10
N ILE A 245 7.29 -18.59 -8.30
CA ILE A 245 6.06 -18.02 -8.85
C ILE A 245 5.33 -17.29 -7.74
N ASN A 246 4.98 -16.05 -8.02
CA ASN A 246 4.13 -15.25 -7.16
C ASN A 246 2.71 -15.23 -7.73
N GLU A 247 1.72 -15.59 -6.92
CA GLU A 247 0.31 -15.63 -7.27
C GLU A 247 -0.42 -14.54 -6.49
N PHE A 248 -1.19 -13.72 -7.18
CA PHE A 248 -2.04 -12.70 -6.57
C PHE A 248 -3.50 -13.08 -6.80
N GLU A 249 -4.29 -13.14 -5.73
CA GLU A 249 -5.69 -13.61 -5.78
C GLU A 249 -5.82 -15.00 -6.48
N SER A 250 -4.88 -15.89 -6.18
CA SER A 250 -4.80 -17.25 -6.74
C SER A 250 -4.52 -17.33 -8.26
N LYS A 251 -4.08 -16.23 -8.89
CA LYS A 251 -3.63 -16.20 -10.28
C LYS A 251 -2.13 -15.92 -10.34
N PRO A 252 -1.38 -16.60 -11.23
CA PRO A 252 0.04 -16.29 -11.44
C PRO A 252 0.21 -14.82 -11.84
N ALA A 253 1.06 -14.10 -11.10
CA ALA A 253 1.26 -12.66 -11.28
C ALA A 253 2.70 -12.31 -11.68
N GLY A 254 3.65 -13.24 -11.52
CA GLY A 254 5.02 -13.05 -11.96
C GLY A 254 6.01 -14.02 -11.34
N LEU A 255 7.24 -13.89 -11.78
CA LEU A 255 8.38 -14.72 -11.35
C LEU A 255 9.40 -13.84 -10.60
N VAL A 256 9.89 -14.33 -9.47
CA VAL A 256 11.13 -13.85 -8.84
C VAL A 256 12.11 -15.00 -8.84
N ARG A 257 13.33 -14.74 -9.32
CA ARG A 257 14.40 -15.74 -9.38
C ARG A 257 15.63 -15.27 -8.63
N PHE A 258 16.35 -16.22 -8.05
CA PHE A 258 17.64 -15.98 -7.41
C PHE A 258 18.66 -16.92 -8.04
N GLU A 259 19.84 -16.38 -8.34
CA GLU A 259 21.01 -17.14 -8.82
C GLU A 259 22.12 -16.98 -7.79
N MET A 260 22.45 -18.07 -7.09
CA MET A 260 23.44 -18.06 -6.03
C MET A 260 24.84 -18.07 -6.61
N GLU A 261 25.65 -17.13 -6.18
CA GLU A 261 27.07 -16.99 -6.46
C GLU A 261 27.87 -17.31 -5.18
N GLU A 262 29.20 -17.21 -5.23
CA GLU A 262 30.07 -17.53 -4.09
C GLU A 262 29.76 -16.66 -2.86
N SER A 263 29.62 -15.34 -3.03
CA SER A 263 29.49 -14.37 -1.93
C SER A 263 28.10 -13.72 -1.83
N ASN A 264 27.27 -13.84 -2.86
CA ASN A 264 25.96 -13.18 -2.95
C ASN A 264 24.98 -14.02 -3.78
N SER A 265 23.77 -13.54 -3.92
CA SER A 265 22.80 -14.03 -4.90
C SER A 265 22.29 -12.89 -5.76
N VAL A 266 22.10 -13.15 -7.04
CA VAL A 266 21.53 -12.16 -7.97
C VAL A 266 20.04 -12.41 -8.11
N ILE A 267 19.23 -11.36 -7.89
CA ILE A 267 17.77 -11.41 -8.03
C ILE A 267 17.32 -10.88 -9.39
N GLY A 268 16.31 -11.52 -9.97
CA GLY A 268 15.57 -11.01 -11.12
C GLY A 268 14.08 -11.11 -10.90
N ILE A 269 13.30 -10.18 -11.45
CA ILE A 269 11.84 -10.13 -11.36
C ILE A 269 11.21 -9.95 -12.73
N LEU A 270 10.13 -10.71 -12.99
CA LEU A 270 9.21 -10.55 -14.11
C LEU A 270 7.81 -10.37 -13.56
N ILE A 271 7.02 -9.45 -14.14
CA ILE A 271 5.62 -9.26 -13.77
C ILE A 271 4.75 -9.42 -15.01
N ASP A 272 3.74 -10.24 -14.86
CA ASP A 272 2.69 -10.40 -15.85
C ASP A 272 2.04 -9.06 -16.21
N SER A 273 1.73 -8.89 -17.50
CA SER A 273 1.20 -7.61 -18.04
C SER A 273 -0.10 -7.17 -17.35
N GLU A 274 -1.00 -8.11 -17.03
CA GLU A 274 -2.28 -7.82 -16.37
C GLU A 274 -2.12 -7.36 -14.91
N HIS A 275 -0.96 -7.61 -14.32
CA HIS A 275 -0.65 -7.29 -12.93
C HIS A 275 0.24 -6.06 -12.76
N ARG A 276 0.66 -5.41 -13.84
CA ARG A 276 1.47 -4.17 -13.78
C ARG A 276 0.66 -2.97 -13.28
N GLY A 277 1.36 -1.98 -12.74
CA GLY A 277 0.72 -0.76 -12.22
C GLY A 277 -0.02 -0.91 -10.89
N LYS A 278 -0.17 -2.14 -10.39
CA LYS A 278 -0.89 -2.45 -9.13
C LYS A 278 0.01 -2.43 -7.88
N GLY A 279 1.28 -2.06 -8.01
CA GLY A 279 2.24 -2.02 -6.89
C GLY A 279 2.75 -3.39 -6.44
N LEU A 280 2.48 -4.46 -7.18
CA LEU A 280 2.83 -5.83 -6.78
C LEU A 280 4.33 -6.12 -6.82
N SER A 281 5.12 -5.41 -7.63
CA SER A 281 6.58 -5.63 -7.75
C SER A 281 7.28 -5.63 -6.39
N SER A 282 7.06 -4.59 -5.60
CA SER A 282 7.69 -4.49 -4.27
C SER A 282 7.21 -5.57 -3.31
N LEU A 283 5.93 -5.94 -3.36
CA LEU A 283 5.37 -7.00 -2.52
C LEU A 283 5.95 -8.38 -2.89
N MET A 284 6.08 -8.65 -4.20
CA MET A 284 6.72 -9.87 -4.70
C MET A 284 8.19 -9.95 -4.27
N LEU A 285 8.93 -8.84 -4.37
CA LEU A 285 10.31 -8.76 -3.92
C LEU A 285 10.41 -9.01 -2.41
N ILE A 286 9.56 -8.38 -1.59
CA ILE A 286 9.54 -8.58 -0.13
C ILE A 286 9.28 -10.05 0.23
N LYS A 287 8.20 -10.64 -0.30
CA LYS A 287 7.84 -12.03 0.02
C LYS A 287 8.87 -13.03 -0.48
N SER A 288 9.35 -12.84 -1.71
CA SER A 288 10.34 -13.76 -2.28
C SER A 288 11.69 -13.64 -1.59
N SER A 289 12.14 -12.43 -1.20
CA SER A 289 13.36 -12.24 -0.43
C SER A 289 13.25 -12.82 0.98
N SER A 290 12.10 -12.69 1.64
CA SER A 290 11.85 -13.36 2.92
C SER A 290 12.00 -14.88 2.78
N LYS A 291 11.35 -15.48 1.77
CA LYS A 291 11.46 -16.93 1.51
C LYS A 291 12.88 -17.35 1.14
N TYR A 292 13.63 -16.50 0.42
CA TYR A 292 15.05 -16.74 0.14
C TYR A 292 15.87 -16.78 1.44
N PHE A 293 15.69 -15.81 2.35
CA PHE A 293 16.42 -15.73 3.61
C PHE A 293 16.02 -16.79 4.66
N GLU A 294 14.91 -17.50 4.48
CA GLU A 294 14.60 -18.71 5.24
C GLU A 294 15.54 -19.88 4.88
N LEU A 295 16.06 -19.87 3.66
CA LEU A 295 16.89 -20.96 3.11
C LEU A 295 18.38 -20.62 3.04
N PHE A 296 18.72 -19.33 2.89
CA PHE A 296 20.06 -18.85 2.59
C PHE A 296 20.43 -17.63 3.44
N GLU A 297 21.74 -17.42 3.65
CA GLU A 297 22.28 -16.30 4.44
C GLU A 297 22.92 -15.20 3.58
N LYS A 298 23.22 -15.51 2.30
CA LYS A 298 23.97 -14.61 1.42
C LYS A 298 23.15 -13.36 1.08
N PRO A 299 23.79 -12.17 1.01
CA PRO A 299 23.12 -10.96 0.56
C PRO A 299 22.59 -11.10 -0.87
N ILE A 300 21.54 -10.36 -1.15
CA ILE A 300 20.90 -10.32 -2.47
C ILE A 300 21.35 -9.06 -3.20
N LEU A 301 21.81 -9.20 -4.44
CA LEU A 301 22.14 -8.09 -5.35
C LEU A 301 21.13 -8.02 -6.49
N ALA A 302 20.71 -6.80 -6.81
CA ALA A 302 19.87 -6.50 -7.97
C ALA A 302 20.63 -5.58 -8.93
N TYR A 303 20.71 -5.95 -10.19
CA TYR A 303 21.28 -5.15 -11.25
C TYR A 303 20.15 -4.53 -12.07
N ILE A 304 20.07 -3.21 -12.09
CA ILE A 304 18.94 -2.47 -12.67
C ILE A 304 19.48 -1.43 -13.64
N LYS A 305 18.99 -1.43 -14.89
CA LYS A 305 19.30 -0.34 -15.82
C LYS A 305 18.94 1.02 -15.19
N GLU A 306 19.83 1.98 -15.25
CA GLU A 306 19.60 3.33 -14.72
C GLU A 306 18.31 3.98 -15.27
N SER A 307 17.96 3.67 -16.51
CA SER A 307 16.72 4.11 -17.16
C SER A 307 15.44 3.44 -16.62
N ASN A 308 15.54 2.32 -15.88
CA ASN A 308 14.38 1.58 -15.38
C ASN A 308 13.90 2.11 -14.03
N VAL A 309 13.36 3.34 -14.04
CA VAL A 309 12.87 4.02 -12.84
C VAL A 309 11.80 3.22 -12.09
N ALA A 310 10.98 2.43 -12.80
CA ALA A 310 9.94 1.62 -12.19
C ALA A 310 10.54 0.51 -11.30
N SER A 311 11.56 -0.21 -11.81
CA SER A 311 12.28 -1.22 -11.02
C SER A 311 13.02 -0.59 -9.86
N ILE A 312 13.73 0.52 -10.07
CA ILE A 312 14.44 1.24 -8.99
C ILE A 312 13.49 1.49 -7.82
N ARG A 313 12.34 2.12 -8.07
CA ARG A 313 11.33 2.40 -7.04
C ARG A 313 10.77 1.13 -6.37
N ALA A 314 10.64 0.02 -7.13
CA ALA A 314 10.13 -1.23 -6.57
C ALA A 314 11.15 -1.87 -5.61
N PHE A 315 12.42 -1.88 -5.98
CA PHE A 315 13.51 -2.40 -5.14
C PHE A 315 13.72 -1.53 -3.89
N GLU A 316 13.70 -0.20 -4.01
CA GLU A 316 13.77 0.72 -2.87
C GLU A 316 12.62 0.49 -1.87
N LYS A 317 11.38 0.33 -2.36
CA LYS A 317 10.22 -0.02 -1.51
C LYS A 317 10.33 -1.40 -0.88
N ALA A 318 11.08 -2.31 -1.48
CA ALA A 318 11.39 -3.63 -0.93
C ALA A 318 12.64 -3.61 -0.02
N GLU A 319 13.05 -2.41 0.42
CA GLU A 319 14.15 -2.15 1.37
C GLU A 319 15.55 -2.47 0.83
N PHE A 320 15.71 -2.73 -0.46
CA PHE A 320 17.03 -2.77 -1.08
C PHE A 320 17.67 -1.39 -1.03
N LYS A 321 18.96 -1.34 -0.68
CA LYS A 321 19.73 -0.10 -0.60
C LYS A 321 20.66 0.02 -1.81
N PHE A 322 20.80 1.24 -2.33
CA PHE A 322 21.81 1.51 -3.36
C PHE A 322 23.19 1.10 -2.86
N PHE A 323 23.93 0.34 -3.67
CA PHE A 323 25.23 -0.18 -3.31
C PHE A 323 26.35 0.44 -4.15
N LYS A 324 26.23 0.41 -5.49
CA LYS A 324 27.22 0.99 -6.41
C LYS A 324 26.69 1.15 -7.82
N ASN A 325 27.39 1.93 -8.63
CA ASN A 325 27.22 1.97 -10.09
C ASN A 325 28.11 0.91 -10.76
N THR A 326 27.69 0.44 -11.92
CA THR A 326 28.47 -0.44 -12.80
C THR A 326 28.02 -0.30 -14.25
N ILE A 327 28.67 -0.99 -15.15
CA ILE A 327 28.30 -1.06 -16.57
C ILE A 327 28.16 -2.54 -16.94
N ILE A 328 27.05 -2.93 -17.54
CA ILE A 328 26.80 -4.29 -18.06
C ILE A 328 26.41 -4.17 -19.52
N ASN A 329 27.17 -4.85 -20.41
CA ASN A 329 26.96 -4.77 -21.86
C ASN A 329 26.83 -3.32 -22.36
N GLU A 330 27.73 -2.44 -21.92
CA GLU A 330 27.76 -0.99 -22.23
C GLU A 330 26.56 -0.19 -21.67
N ILE A 331 25.69 -0.80 -20.84
CA ILE A 331 24.50 -0.18 -20.27
C ILE A 331 24.82 0.31 -18.86
N PRO A 332 24.62 1.63 -18.53
CA PRO A 332 24.70 2.14 -17.18
C PRO A 332 23.72 1.41 -16.25
N THR A 333 24.24 0.91 -15.14
CA THR A 333 23.54 -0.03 -14.28
C THR A 333 23.72 0.37 -12.81
N LEU A 334 22.64 0.44 -12.07
CA LEU A 334 22.63 0.60 -10.62
C LEU A 334 22.58 -0.78 -9.96
N VAL A 335 23.41 -0.97 -8.95
CA VAL A 335 23.40 -2.18 -8.11
C VAL A 335 22.76 -1.83 -6.78
N TYR A 336 21.73 -2.58 -6.45
CA TYR A 336 21.05 -2.49 -5.14
C TYR A 336 21.33 -3.76 -4.34
N LYS A 337 21.39 -3.65 -3.02
CA LYS A 337 21.71 -4.74 -2.10
C LYS A 337 20.65 -4.85 -1.00
N LEU A 338 20.32 -6.10 -0.64
CA LEU A 338 19.53 -6.43 0.54
C LEU A 338 20.31 -7.46 1.38
N ASP A 339 20.55 -7.11 2.63
CA ASP A 339 21.16 -8.03 3.61
C ASP A 339 20.05 -8.71 4.44
N LYS A 340 20.33 -9.90 4.96
CA LYS A 340 19.47 -10.56 5.93
C LYS A 340 19.41 -9.71 7.20
N LYS A 341 18.21 -9.48 7.74
CA LYS A 341 17.99 -8.76 9.01
C LYS A 341 18.18 -9.70 10.20
#